data_48fa17f9dcf0c6a39012c270e53d06fe
#
_entry.id   48fa17f9dcf0c6a39012c270e53d06fe
#
_cell.length_a   1.000
_cell.length_b   1.000
_cell.length_c   1.000
_cell.angle_alpha   90.00
_cell.angle_beta   90.00
_cell.angle_gamma   90.00
#
_symmetry.space_group_name_H-M   'P 1'
#
loop_
_entity.id
_entity.type
_entity.pdbx_description
1 polymer ?
#
loop_
_entity_poly.entity_id
_entity_poly.type
_entity_poly.pdbx_seq_one_letter_code
_entity_poly.pdbx_strand_id
1 'polypeptide(L)'
;LLVSDDRKDLPEELYKQQDGKLVDHIYKDKSLIDDSNYIYFIGDSKYYKETTEYGKNSIYKQFTYAKNVVQYNINVFNNKDTDKMKGCRYRDSLTEGYNITPNFFIRGKMDFDNPKNHEMKLHKDNIFERHNEHFFNRLFDRDTLFLQSYDINFMYVVTSYVNNSEDVSVKKSIQTMFRNDFISYIEGKFEFSVLEPKNGISLKDAVDKHFKKLNGKIYKPEDTDELVILALDKDKKFQFENLTLISLIEDDFYIYDYHLGTNPNEIKRHIQYQYFDAEIQIAAESEVEYKKSPSKYKQYKTSDESVLFGTYRSEDHLKWIVENKKYNVRLGNRTGAVKRNKQIISASYLVLYNMKNMSDYRIYILSDNHHIWDTEKMKKMSYPVSDSNANNQYYIYNIIGESEKKIFGNIDIEKIINDKHNEIHEVTKSPVAEGTPIYVYRSEIN
;
A
#
# COMPACT_ATOMS: atom_id res chain seq x y z
N LEU A 1 -9.68 30.42 16.70
CA LEU A 1 -9.13 29.60 15.58
C LEU A 1 -9.54 28.15 15.78
N LEU A 2 -10.12 27.53 14.75
CA LEU A 2 -10.69 26.17 14.78
C LEU A 2 -9.64 25.10 14.89
N VAL A 3 -8.47 25.35 14.33
CA VAL A 3 -7.31 24.50 14.38
C VAL A 3 -6.21 25.26 15.11
N SER A 4 -5.35 24.60 15.82
CA SER A 4 -4.26 25.22 16.52
C SER A 4 -3.47 26.18 15.62
N ASP A 5 -3.16 27.35 16.14
CA ASP A 5 -2.27 28.30 15.46
C ASP A 5 -1.00 28.42 16.29
N ASP A 6 -0.03 27.61 15.89
CA ASP A 6 1.26 27.55 16.61
C ASP A 6 2.21 28.70 16.20
N ARG A 7 1.73 29.67 15.38
CA ARG A 7 2.57 30.78 14.88
C ARG A 7 3.31 31.54 15.96
N LYS A 8 2.74 31.63 17.16
CA LYS A 8 3.40 32.33 18.28
C LYS A 8 4.72 31.66 18.71
N ASP A 9 4.79 30.35 18.51
CA ASP A 9 5.91 29.51 18.92
C ASP A 9 6.81 29.11 17.74
N LEU A 10 6.48 29.59 16.52
CA LEU A 10 7.19 29.23 15.31
C LEU A 10 8.01 30.43 14.75
N PRO A 11 9.16 30.15 14.13
CA PRO A 11 9.90 31.17 13.38
C PRO A 11 9.04 31.80 12.28
N GLU A 12 9.15 33.13 12.12
CA GLU A 12 8.34 33.89 11.18
C GLU A 12 8.55 33.40 9.72
N GLU A 13 9.74 32.98 9.38
CA GLU A 13 10.11 32.47 8.07
C GLU A 13 9.34 31.20 7.67
N LEU A 14 8.79 30.47 8.63
CA LEU A 14 8.03 29.25 8.39
C LEU A 14 6.62 29.51 7.83
N TYR A 15 5.99 30.60 8.27
CA TYR A 15 4.59 30.90 7.94
C TYR A 15 4.37 32.23 7.24
N LYS A 16 5.37 33.09 7.14
CA LYS A 16 5.29 34.39 6.47
C LYS A 16 6.12 34.41 5.20
N GLN A 17 5.51 34.79 4.11
CA GLN A 17 6.21 34.95 2.82
C GLN A 17 6.87 36.32 2.70
N GLN A 18 7.82 36.45 1.77
CA GLN A 18 8.50 37.72 1.51
C GLN A 18 7.57 38.85 1.09
N ASP A 19 6.44 38.54 0.44
CA ASP A 19 5.39 39.49 0.06
C ASP A 19 4.42 39.85 1.20
N GLY A 20 4.70 39.37 2.44
CA GLY A 20 3.91 39.63 3.63
C GLY A 20 2.70 38.75 3.81
N LYS A 21 2.42 37.81 2.89
CA LYS A 21 1.30 36.86 3.06
C LYS A 21 1.62 35.85 4.15
N LEU A 22 0.60 35.54 4.95
CA LEU A 22 0.68 34.58 6.03
C LEU A 22 -0.10 33.30 5.67
N VAL A 23 0.39 32.18 6.19
CA VAL A 23 -0.37 30.92 6.21
C VAL A 23 -1.48 31.04 7.26
N ASP A 24 -2.72 30.72 6.92
CA ASP A 24 -3.87 30.90 7.84
C ASP A 24 -3.79 29.94 9.02
N HIS A 25 -3.45 28.67 8.75
CA HIS A 25 -3.30 27.63 9.75
C HIS A 25 -1.99 26.88 9.56
N ILE A 26 -1.25 26.76 10.62
CA ILE A 26 -0.07 25.90 10.70
C ILE A 26 0.03 25.31 12.10
N TYR A 27 0.18 24.00 12.19
CA TYR A 27 0.39 23.31 13.45
C TYR A 27 1.29 22.09 13.26
N LYS A 28 1.94 21.67 14.33
CA LYS A 28 2.80 20.50 14.38
C LYS A 28 2.02 19.30 14.90
N ASP A 29 2.06 18.18 14.16
CA ASP A 29 1.51 16.90 14.64
C ASP A 29 2.39 15.74 14.09
N LYS A 30 2.11 14.52 14.55
CA LYS A 30 2.81 13.32 14.12
C LYS A 30 2.79 13.16 12.59
N SER A 31 3.88 12.64 12.05
CA SER A 31 3.99 12.29 10.64
C SER A 31 2.85 11.37 10.18
N LEU A 32 2.51 11.45 8.90
CA LEU A 32 1.60 10.49 8.28
C LEU A 32 2.29 9.15 8.03
N ILE A 33 3.62 9.15 7.84
CA ILE A 33 4.39 7.96 7.47
C ILE A 33 4.59 7.05 8.68
N ASP A 34 5.16 7.58 9.76
CA ASP A 34 5.48 6.86 10.98
C ASP A 34 5.03 7.66 12.22
N ASP A 35 5.13 7.10 13.41
CA ASP A 35 4.74 7.76 14.64
C ASP A 35 5.91 8.39 15.41
N SER A 36 7.15 8.28 14.92
CA SER A 36 8.36 8.77 15.56
C SER A 36 8.65 10.23 15.27
N ASN A 37 8.22 10.72 14.11
CA ASN A 37 8.51 12.05 13.62
C ASN A 37 7.30 12.98 13.65
N TYR A 38 7.57 14.28 13.58
CA TYR A 38 6.57 15.33 13.47
C TYR A 38 6.73 16.08 12.15
N ILE A 39 5.58 16.58 11.64
CA ILE A 39 5.52 17.43 10.45
C ILE A 39 4.56 18.58 10.71
N TYR A 40 4.60 19.59 9.84
CA TYR A 40 3.63 20.67 9.86
C TYR A 40 2.46 20.37 8.93
N PHE A 41 1.25 20.52 9.47
CA PHE A 41 0.00 20.57 8.73
C PHE A 41 -0.28 22.01 8.37
N ILE A 42 -0.65 22.27 7.11
CA ILE A 42 -0.79 23.62 6.57
C ILE A 42 -2.21 23.78 6.03
N GLY A 43 -2.89 24.83 6.43
CA GLY A 43 -4.25 25.05 6.02
C GLY A 43 -4.59 26.49 5.69
N ASP A 44 -5.67 26.65 4.97
CA ASP A 44 -6.22 27.96 4.60
C ASP A 44 -7.76 27.92 4.77
N SER A 45 -8.33 28.96 5.35
CA SER A 45 -9.79 29.07 5.54
C SER A 45 -10.43 29.78 4.35
N LYS A 46 -11.47 29.16 3.80
CA LYS A 46 -12.19 29.69 2.64
C LYS A 46 -13.68 29.89 2.96
N TYR A 47 -14.09 31.11 2.99
CA TYR A 47 -15.47 31.51 3.27
C TYR A 47 -16.20 31.86 1.95
N TYR A 48 -16.25 30.89 1.04
CA TYR A 48 -16.95 31.03 -0.23
C TYR A 48 -18.45 30.65 -0.09
N LYS A 49 -19.27 31.14 -1.00
CA LYS A 49 -20.66 30.64 -1.15
C LYS A 49 -20.57 29.15 -1.56
N GLU A 50 -21.57 28.37 -1.16
CA GLU A 50 -21.62 26.91 -1.39
C GLU A 50 -21.39 26.48 -2.86
N THR A 51 -21.76 27.35 -3.81
CA THR A 51 -21.67 27.11 -5.25
C THR A 51 -20.30 27.51 -5.86
N THR A 52 -19.37 28.02 -5.04
CA THR A 52 -18.09 28.50 -5.58
C THR A 52 -17.05 27.39 -5.49
N GLU A 53 -16.59 26.92 -6.63
CA GLU A 53 -15.42 26.04 -6.73
C GLU A 53 -14.15 26.79 -6.33
N TYR A 54 -13.18 26.06 -5.79
CA TYR A 54 -11.84 26.62 -5.55
C TYR A 54 -11.21 27.00 -6.88
N GLY A 55 -10.82 28.26 -7.01
CA GLY A 55 -10.02 28.68 -8.16
C GLY A 55 -8.65 27.97 -8.13
N LYS A 56 -8.15 27.55 -9.29
CA LYS A 56 -6.80 26.96 -9.45
C LYS A 56 -5.73 27.76 -8.72
N ASN A 57 -5.85 29.09 -8.71
CA ASN A 57 -4.94 29.98 -8.01
C ASN A 57 -4.88 29.76 -6.49
N SER A 58 -5.99 29.37 -5.85
CA SER A 58 -6.00 29.07 -4.41
C SER A 58 -5.24 27.79 -4.11
N ILE A 59 -5.40 26.77 -4.97
CA ILE A 59 -4.71 25.49 -4.86
C ILE A 59 -3.20 25.68 -5.05
N TYR A 60 -2.79 26.38 -6.11
CA TYR A 60 -1.36 26.69 -6.36
C TYR A 60 -0.73 27.52 -5.25
N LYS A 61 -1.50 28.48 -4.68
CA LYS A 61 -1.03 29.26 -3.54
C LYS A 61 -0.77 28.35 -2.33
N GLN A 62 -1.67 27.42 -2.05
CA GLN A 62 -1.52 26.46 -0.94
C GLN A 62 -0.31 25.56 -1.14
N PHE A 63 -0.11 25.04 -2.35
CA PHE A 63 1.10 24.28 -2.68
C PHE A 63 2.38 25.10 -2.55
N THR A 64 2.35 26.38 -2.89
CA THR A 64 3.50 27.27 -2.67
C THR A 64 3.84 27.39 -1.19
N TYR A 65 2.85 27.53 -0.32
CA TYR A 65 3.06 27.55 1.13
C TYR A 65 3.71 26.25 1.61
N ALA A 66 3.21 25.11 1.16
CA ALA A 66 3.78 23.81 1.51
C ALA A 66 5.25 23.67 1.07
N LYS A 67 5.57 24.07 -0.17
CA LYS A 67 6.95 24.07 -0.68
C LYS A 67 7.87 24.96 0.14
N ASN A 68 7.40 26.11 0.58
CA ASN A 68 8.19 27.01 1.44
C ASN A 68 8.48 26.38 2.80
N VAL A 69 7.49 25.71 3.41
CA VAL A 69 7.67 25.00 4.69
C VAL A 69 8.67 23.86 4.52
N VAL A 70 8.53 23.05 3.48
CA VAL A 70 9.48 21.97 3.16
C VAL A 70 10.90 22.54 2.96
N GLN A 71 11.04 23.61 2.17
CA GLN A 71 12.34 24.23 1.92
C GLN A 71 12.96 24.81 3.19
N TYR A 72 12.16 25.45 4.05
CA TYR A 72 12.64 25.94 5.35
C TYR A 72 13.22 24.80 6.18
N ASN A 73 12.48 23.70 6.31
CA ASN A 73 12.95 22.56 7.11
C ASN A 73 14.21 21.91 6.52
N ILE A 74 14.32 21.83 5.18
CA ILE A 74 15.54 21.34 4.52
C ILE A 74 16.73 22.25 4.82
N ASN A 75 16.53 23.57 4.76
CA ASN A 75 17.59 24.52 5.07
C ASN A 75 18.08 24.40 6.52
N VAL A 76 17.13 24.27 7.46
CA VAL A 76 17.44 24.05 8.88
C VAL A 76 18.22 22.75 9.08
N PHE A 77 17.81 21.68 8.41
CA PHE A 77 18.51 20.40 8.42
C PHE A 77 19.94 20.50 7.88
N ASN A 78 20.11 21.14 6.74
CA ASN A 78 21.42 21.32 6.10
C ASN A 78 22.36 22.19 6.95
N ASN A 79 21.82 23.17 7.67
CA ASN A 79 22.57 24.06 8.56
C ASN A 79 22.85 23.44 9.93
N LYS A 80 22.38 22.23 10.20
CA LYS A 80 22.52 21.53 11.50
C LYS A 80 22.00 22.33 12.69
N ASP A 81 20.97 23.15 12.49
CA ASP A 81 20.31 23.93 13.53
C ASP A 81 19.33 23.01 14.30
N THR A 82 19.91 22.19 15.18
CA THR A 82 19.19 21.15 15.93
C THR A 82 18.10 21.70 16.84
N ASP A 83 18.24 22.95 17.33
CA ASP A 83 17.24 23.54 18.22
C ASP A 83 15.96 23.91 17.48
N LYS A 84 16.06 24.36 16.24
CA LYS A 84 14.91 24.66 15.38
C LYS A 84 14.25 23.40 14.81
N MET A 85 15.00 22.31 14.73
CA MET A 85 14.52 21.05 14.14
C MET A 85 13.77 20.13 15.07
N LYS A 86 13.74 20.40 16.38
CA LYS A 86 13.22 19.44 17.38
C LYS A 86 12.01 18.64 16.90
N GLY A 87 12.31 17.42 16.42
CA GLY A 87 11.32 16.42 16.03
C GLY A 87 10.58 16.65 14.73
N CYS A 88 10.92 17.64 13.88
CA CYS A 88 10.35 17.76 12.53
C CYS A 88 11.34 17.28 11.48
N ARG A 89 10.91 16.36 10.62
CA ARG A 89 11.76 15.79 9.59
C ARG A 89 11.05 15.70 8.25
N TYR A 90 11.58 16.40 7.24
CA TYR A 90 11.02 16.45 5.90
C TYR A 90 11.79 15.65 4.86
N ARG A 91 13.04 15.34 5.12
CA ARG A 91 13.89 14.56 4.21
C ARG A 91 14.65 13.52 5.00
N ASP A 92 14.70 12.30 4.48
CA ASP A 92 15.57 11.29 5.07
C ASP A 92 17.03 11.46 4.66
N SER A 93 17.92 10.83 5.40
CA SER A 93 19.37 10.98 5.23
C SER A 93 19.99 9.98 4.25
N LEU A 94 19.22 8.97 3.81
CA LEU A 94 19.73 7.85 3.05
C LEU A 94 19.14 7.76 1.64
N THR A 95 17.79 7.92 1.51
CA THR A 95 17.09 7.54 0.29
C THR A 95 16.64 8.71 -0.57
N GLU A 96 16.94 9.95 -0.18
CA GLU A 96 16.39 11.15 -0.80
C GLU A 96 14.85 11.20 -0.73
N GLY A 97 14.27 10.44 0.19
CA GLY A 97 12.83 10.43 0.44
C GLY A 97 12.37 11.66 1.20
N TYR A 98 11.21 12.19 0.82
CA TYR A 98 10.59 13.34 1.47
C TYR A 98 9.33 12.90 2.22
N ASN A 99 9.17 13.43 3.42
CA ASN A 99 7.96 13.25 4.20
C ASN A 99 6.78 13.96 3.52
N ILE A 100 5.59 13.45 3.73
CA ILE A 100 4.36 13.99 3.13
C ILE A 100 3.97 15.25 3.87
N THR A 101 3.71 16.35 3.13
CA THR A 101 3.21 17.61 3.69
C THR A 101 1.71 17.69 3.51
N PRO A 102 0.90 17.52 4.59
CA PRO A 102 -0.55 17.61 4.49
C PRO A 102 -1.00 19.06 4.35
N ASN A 103 -1.87 19.32 3.37
CA ASN A 103 -2.50 20.60 3.16
C ASN A 103 -4.02 20.46 3.23
N PHE A 104 -4.69 21.45 3.76
CA PHE A 104 -6.15 21.43 3.84
C PHE A 104 -6.80 22.79 3.61
N PHE A 105 -8.01 22.75 3.09
CA PHE A 105 -8.94 23.88 3.11
C PHE A 105 -10.05 23.64 4.12
N ILE A 106 -10.43 24.69 4.84
CA ILE A 106 -11.62 24.72 5.69
C ILE A 106 -12.64 25.62 5.05
N ARG A 107 -13.83 25.09 4.73
CA ARG A 107 -14.95 25.83 4.17
C ARG A 107 -16.01 26.05 5.24
N GLY A 108 -16.42 27.31 5.40
CA GLY A 108 -17.58 27.64 6.24
C GLY A 108 -18.90 27.32 5.49
N LYS A 109 -19.69 26.40 6.03
CA LYS A 109 -21.03 26.07 5.55
C LYS A 109 -22.06 26.52 6.56
N MET A 110 -23.17 27.16 6.10
CA MET A 110 -24.24 27.59 7.00
C MET A 110 -25.12 26.40 7.36
N ASP A 111 -25.24 26.14 8.66
CA ASP A 111 -26.18 25.17 9.22
C ASP A 111 -27.01 25.90 10.26
N PHE A 112 -28.19 26.39 9.80
CA PHE A 112 -29.10 27.16 10.66
C PHE A 112 -29.89 26.28 11.62
N ASP A 113 -30.09 25.01 11.27
CA ASP A 113 -30.86 24.06 12.08
C ASP A 113 -30.08 23.61 13.32
N ASN A 114 -28.76 23.56 13.21
CA ASN A 114 -27.90 23.16 14.30
C ASN A 114 -26.66 24.08 14.46
N PRO A 115 -26.84 25.33 14.91
CA PRO A 115 -25.76 26.32 14.95
C PRO A 115 -24.61 25.98 15.90
N LYS A 116 -24.80 25.04 16.83
CA LYS A 116 -23.76 24.56 17.75
C LYS A 116 -23.02 23.32 17.24
N ASN A 117 -23.39 22.80 16.08
CA ASN A 117 -22.71 21.66 15.50
C ASN A 117 -21.25 22.02 15.16
N HIS A 118 -20.33 21.43 15.88
CA HIS A 118 -18.87 21.60 15.68
C HIS A 118 -18.24 20.50 14.82
N GLU A 119 -19.04 19.58 14.30
CA GLU A 119 -18.57 18.49 13.48
C GLU A 119 -18.00 19.02 12.16
N MET A 120 -16.75 18.71 11.92
CA MET A 120 -16.09 18.98 10.64
C MET A 120 -16.15 17.72 9.77
N LYS A 121 -16.47 17.88 8.50
CA LYS A 121 -16.66 16.76 7.55
C LYS A 121 -15.85 16.98 6.30
N LEU A 122 -15.34 15.90 5.72
CA LEU A 122 -14.80 15.94 4.37
C LEU A 122 -15.83 16.52 3.41
N HIS A 123 -15.41 17.46 2.58
CA HIS A 123 -16.27 18.03 1.56
C HIS A 123 -16.66 16.94 0.54
N LYS A 124 -17.95 16.89 0.12
CA LYS A 124 -18.49 15.82 -0.77
C LYS A 124 -17.75 15.72 -2.10
N ASP A 125 -17.41 16.87 -2.68
CA ASP A 125 -16.62 16.97 -3.91
C ASP A 125 -15.16 17.22 -3.53
N ASN A 126 -14.64 16.42 -2.63
CA ASN A 126 -13.31 16.58 -2.09
C ASN A 126 -12.30 16.62 -3.22
N ILE A 127 -11.78 17.82 -3.48
CA ILE A 127 -10.67 18.01 -4.42
C ILE A 127 -9.42 17.55 -3.68
N PHE A 128 -9.18 16.25 -3.78
CA PHE A 128 -7.90 15.75 -3.41
C PHE A 128 -6.99 15.91 -4.62
N GLU A 129 -6.21 16.96 -4.62
CA GLU A 129 -5.21 17.17 -5.65
C GLU A 129 -3.85 16.69 -5.16
N ARG A 130 -3.28 15.77 -5.92
CA ARG A 130 -1.88 15.46 -5.89
C ARG A 130 -1.18 16.31 -6.95
N HIS A 131 -0.30 17.17 -6.52
CA HIS A 131 0.53 17.93 -7.43
C HIS A 131 1.88 17.24 -7.58
N ASN A 132 1.99 16.41 -8.61
CA ASN A 132 3.25 15.92 -9.15
C ASN A 132 3.03 15.62 -10.64
N GLU A 133 3.35 16.56 -11.50
CA GLU A 133 3.03 16.47 -12.92
C GLU A 133 4.01 15.58 -13.70
N HIS A 134 5.20 15.31 -13.16
CA HIS A 134 6.29 14.70 -13.91
C HIS A 134 6.63 13.28 -13.44
N PHE A 135 6.37 12.94 -12.18
CA PHE A 135 6.80 11.68 -11.57
C PHE A 135 5.63 10.93 -10.94
N PHE A 136 5.06 10.04 -11.70
CA PHE A 136 4.06 9.11 -11.19
C PHE A 136 4.72 8.00 -10.37
N ASN A 137 3.94 7.35 -9.49
CA ASN A 137 4.40 6.25 -8.64
C ASN A 137 5.62 6.61 -7.76
N ARG A 138 5.68 7.87 -7.30
CA ARG A 138 6.72 8.42 -6.42
C ARG A 138 6.08 9.23 -5.30
N LEU A 139 5.64 8.54 -4.25
CA LEU A 139 4.98 9.20 -3.12
C LEU A 139 5.92 10.10 -2.34
N PHE A 140 7.14 9.63 -2.11
CA PHE A 140 8.15 10.31 -1.30
C PHE A 140 9.03 11.27 -2.11
N ASP A 141 8.52 11.75 -3.23
CA ASP A 141 9.17 12.80 -4.01
C ASP A 141 8.91 14.17 -3.39
N ARG A 142 9.90 15.07 -3.48
CA ARG A 142 9.83 16.44 -2.95
C ARG A 142 8.61 17.22 -3.44
N ASP A 143 8.21 16.98 -4.67
CA ASP A 143 7.14 17.72 -5.33
C ASP A 143 5.76 17.06 -5.14
N THR A 144 5.68 15.97 -4.38
CA THR A 144 4.40 15.32 -4.08
C THR A 144 3.68 16.08 -2.95
N LEU A 145 2.62 16.77 -3.30
CA LEU A 145 1.80 17.56 -2.39
C LEU A 145 0.35 17.07 -2.44
N PHE A 146 -0.31 17.10 -1.28
CA PHE A 146 -1.70 16.68 -1.13
C PHE A 146 -2.52 17.80 -0.52
N LEU A 147 -3.76 17.95 -0.98
CA LEU A 147 -4.70 18.94 -0.49
C LEU A 147 -6.06 18.29 -0.27
N GLN A 148 -6.63 18.42 0.93
CA GLN A 148 -7.98 18.00 1.26
C GLN A 148 -8.87 19.19 1.62
N SER A 149 -10.18 19.07 1.41
CA SER A 149 -11.15 20.08 1.75
C SER A 149 -12.15 19.59 2.79
N TYR A 150 -12.46 20.43 3.77
CA TYR A 150 -13.37 20.15 4.86
C TYR A 150 -14.44 21.20 4.97
N ASP A 151 -15.67 20.79 5.28
CA ASP A 151 -16.79 21.68 5.61
C ASP A 151 -16.96 21.76 7.13
N ILE A 152 -17.14 22.97 7.64
CA ILE A 152 -17.49 23.22 9.03
C ILE A 152 -18.69 24.16 9.10
N ASN A 153 -19.52 24.02 10.14
CA ASN A 153 -20.60 24.95 10.38
C ASN A 153 -20.05 26.34 10.71
N PHE A 154 -20.31 27.30 9.83
CA PHE A 154 -19.89 28.71 9.99
C PHE A 154 -20.47 29.37 11.23
N MET A 155 -21.70 29.02 11.64
CA MET A 155 -22.32 29.54 12.87
C MET A 155 -21.54 29.08 14.11
N TYR A 156 -21.03 27.87 14.13
CA TYR A 156 -20.15 27.40 15.19
C TYR A 156 -18.86 28.22 15.25
N VAL A 157 -18.24 28.50 14.10
CA VAL A 157 -17.00 29.31 14.01
C VAL A 157 -17.25 30.69 14.62
N VAL A 158 -18.31 31.35 14.21
CA VAL A 158 -18.69 32.70 14.71
C VAL A 158 -18.94 32.66 16.21
N THR A 159 -19.71 31.67 16.69
CA THR A 159 -20.03 31.52 18.11
C THR A 159 -18.79 31.28 18.96
N SER A 160 -17.89 30.40 18.50
CA SER A 160 -16.65 30.12 19.19
C SER A 160 -15.74 31.35 19.26
N TYR A 161 -15.71 32.14 18.20
CA TYR A 161 -14.91 33.36 18.13
C TYR A 161 -15.45 34.43 19.10
N VAL A 162 -16.79 34.65 19.13
CA VAL A 162 -17.43 35.63 20.01
C VAL A 162 -17.27 35.24 21.48
N ASN A 163 -17.39 33.98 21.82
CA ASN A 163 -17.29 33.46 23.18
C ASN A 163 -15.87 33.31 23.69
N ASN A 164 -14.87 33.55 22.84
CA ASN A 164 -13.45 33.35 23.16
C ASN A 164 -13.15 31.95 23.76
N SER A 165 -13.98 30.95 23.40
CA SER A 165 -13.89 29.59 23.93
C SER A 165 -12.87 28.80 23.11
N GLU A 166 -11.68 28.65 23.66
CA GLU A 166 -10.71 27.69 23.13
C GLU A 166 -11.02 26.31 23.69
N ASP A 167 -11.79 25.52 22.98
CA ASP A 167 -11.97 24.12 23.33
C ASP A 167 -10.82 23.30 22.78
N VAL A 168 -9.83 23.03 23.64
CA VAL A 168 -8.62 22.25 23.32
C VAL A 168 -8.98 20.82 22.88
N SER A 169 -10.07 20.27 23.44
CA SER A 169 -10.49 18.90 23.11
C SER A 169 -11.03 18.81 21.67
N VAL A 170 -11.81 19.80 21.25
CA VAL A 170 -12.34 19.90 19.88
C VAL A 170 -11.19 20.11 18.89
N LYS A 171 -10.24 20.99 19.18
CA LYS A 171 -9.05 21.20 18.33
C LYS A 171 -8.27 19.91 18.15
N LYS A 172 -8.01 19.18 19.21
CA LYS A 172 -7.27 17.90 19.13
C LYS A 172 -8.05 16.84 18.35
N SER A 173 -9.36 16.78 18.52
CA SER A 173 -10.23 15.88 17.74
C SER A 173 -10.16 16.19 16.25
N ILE A 174 -10.20 17.46 15.85
CA ILE A 174 -10.08 17.91 14.46
C ILE A 174 -8.70 17.54 13.88
N GLN A 175 -7.62 17.79 14.62
CA GLN A 175 -6.27 17.43 14.19
C GLN A 175 -6.13 15.92 13.96
N THR A 176 -6.66 15.13 14.90
CA THR A 176 -6.66 13.66 14.79
C THR A 176 -7.47 13.19 13.58
N MET A 177 -8.63 13.79 13.34
CA MET A 177 -9.46 13.50 12.17
C MET A 177 -8.70 13.81 10.88
N PHE A 178 -8.08 14.99 10.75
CA PHE A 178 -7.30 15.34 9.58
C PHE A 178 -6.21 14.32 9.30
N ARG A 179 -5.42 13.95 10.34
CA ARG A 179 -4.37 12.97 10.21
C ARG A 179 -4.90 11.61 9.71
N ASN A 180 -5.99 11.13 10.29
CA ASN A 180 -6.58 9.84 9.93
C ASN A 180 -7.17 9.85 8.50
N ASP A 181 -7.80 10.94 8.09
CA ASP A 181 -8.36 11.09 6.75
C ASP A 181 -7.26 11.11 5.68
N PHE A 182 -6.13 11.80 5.95
CA PHE A 182 -4.96 11.77 5.06
C PHE A 182 -4.37 10.37 4.95
N ILE A 183 -4.17 9.68 6.09
CA ILE A 183 -3.67 8.29 6.11
C ILE A 183 -4.59 7.40 5.29
N SER A 184 -5.90 7.40 5.58
CA SER A 184 -6.88 6.57 4.90
C SER A 184 -6.91 6.81 3.39
N TYR A 185 -6.79 8.07 2.97
CA TYR A 185 -6.75 8.40 1.55
C TYR A 185 -5.47 7.89 0.89
N ILE A 186 -4.31 8.12 1.50
CA ILE A 186 -3.02 7.72 0.94
C ILE A 186 -2.93 6.20 0.87
N GLU A 187 -3.35 5.48 1.91
CA GLU A 187 -3.44 4.02 1.90
C GLU A 187 -4.44 3.50 0.86
N GLY A 188 -5.51 4.24 0.58
CA GLY A 188 -6.42 3.93 -0.52
C GLY A 188 -5.77 3.99 -1.91
N LYS A 189 -4.71 4.79 -2.08
CA LYS A 189 -4.01 5.01 -3.35
C LYS A 189 -2.69 4.25 -3.46
N PHE A 190 -2.01 4.03 -2.36
CA PHE A 190 -0.70 3.38 -2.30
C PHE A 190 -0.75 2.14 -1.42
N GLU A 191 0.05 1.17 -1.78
CA GLU A 191 0.40 0.02 -0.97
C GLU A 191 1.74 0.28 -0.28
N PHE A 192 1.81 -0.04 1.01
CA PHE A 192 2.99 0.23 1.82
C PHE A 192 3.62 -1.06 2.31
N SER A 193 4.94 -1.09 2.27
CA SER A 193 5.73 -2.20 2.79
C SER A 193 6.97 -1.70 3.51
N VAL A 194 7.42 -2.43 4.52
CA VAL A 194 8.74 -2.26 5.12
C VAL A 194 9.71 -3.16 4.37
N LEU A 195 10.85 -2.61 3.97
CA LEU A 195 11.98 -3.33 3.38
C LEU A 195 13.10 -3.44 4.41
N GLU A 196 13.47 -4.67 4.76
CA GLU A 196 14.61 -4.98 5.61
C GLU A 196 15.66 -5.70 4.77
N PRO A 197 16.94 -5.26 4.75
CA PRO A 197 17.98 -5.95 3.99
C PRO A 197 18.22 -7.35 4.52
N LYS A 198 18.45 -8.31 3.63
CA LYS A 198 18.79 -9.69 3.99
C LYS A 198 20.18 -9.80 4.57
N ASN A 199 20.41 -10.88 5.31
CA ASN A 199 21.66 -11.13 6.04
C ASN A 199 22.93 -10.88 5.20
N GLY A 200 23.81 -10.06 5.73
CA GLY A 200 25.13 -9.76 5.15
C GLY A 200 25.18 -8.54 4.23
N ILE A 201 24.06 -7.88 3.97
CA ILE A 201 24.00 -6.65 3.16
C ILE A 201 23.61 -5.47 4.07
N SER A 202 24.36 -4.36 4.02
CA SER A 202 23.93 -3.15 4.72
C SER A 202 22.71 -2.53 4.04
N LEU A 203 21.84 -1.84 4.82
CA LEU A 203 20.70 -1.13 4.27
C LEU A 203 21.11 -0.17 3.15
N LYS A 204 22.23 0.53 3.35
CA LYS A 204 22.77 1.46 2.36
C LYS A 204 23.14 0.75 1.06
N ASP A 205 23.87 -0.37 1.13
CA ASP A 205 24.31 -1.09 -0.08
C ASP A 205 23.11 -1.70 -0.83
N ALA A 206 22.13 -2.22 -0.10
CA ALA A 206 20.92 -2.76 -0.69
C ALA A 206 20.09 -1.67 -1.39
N VAL A 207 19.95 -0.50 -0.78
CA VAL A 207 19.28 0.67 -1.38
C VAL A 207 20.04 1.17 -2.60
N ASP A 208 21.37 1.38 -2.50
CA ASP A 208 22.21 1.89 -3.58
C ASP A 208 22.17 0.98 -4.82
N LYS A 209 22.14 -0.33 -4.62
CA LYS A 209 22.02 -1.32 -5.70
C LYS A 209 20.76 -1.13 -6.55
N HIS A 210 19.66 -0.75 -5.93
CA HIS A 210 18.35 -0.61 -6.57
C HIS A 210 17.87 0.84 -6.69
N PHE A 211 18.70 1.83 -6.34
CA PHE A 211 18.32 3.23 -6.17
C PHE A 211 17.55 3.81 -7.36
N LYS A 212 17.96 3.53 -8.60
CA LYS A 212 17.27 4.03 -9.80
C LYS A 212 15.78 3.64 -9.87
N LYS A 213 15.41 2.51 -9.27
CA LYS A 213 14.03 2.00 -9.26
C LYS A 213 13.28 2.38 -8.00
N LEU A 214 13.99 2.59 -6.90
CA LEU A 214 13.45 2.91 -5.59
C LEU A 214 13.30 4.41 -5.34
N ASN A 215 14.02 5.26 -6.06
CA ASN A 215 14.01 6.70 -5.88
C ASN A 215 12.60 7.29 -5.91
N GLY A 216 12.25 8.07 -4.88
CA GLY A 216 10.93 8.66 -4.67
C GLY A 216 9.85 7.67 -4.24
N LYS A 217 10.18 6.38 -4.12
CA LYS A 217 9.27 5.32 -3.65
C LYS A 217 9.56 4.87 -2.24
N ILE A 218 10.74 5.19 -1.69
CA ILE A 218 11.16 4.78 -0.36
C ILE A 218 11.46 5.97 0.54
N TYR A 219 11.25 5.76 1.83
CA TYR A 219 11.54 6.70 2.90
C TYR A 219 12.17 5.97 4.09
N LYS A 220 13.29 6.50 4.62
CA LYS A 220 13.96 5.95 5.80
C LYS A 220 13.45 6.65 7.07
N PRO A 221 12.74 5.96 7.97
CA PRO A 221 12.39 6.50 9.29
C PRO A 221 13.63 6.89 10.11
N GLU A 222 13.45 7.79 11.08
CA GLU A 222 14.58 8.28 11.88
C GLU A 222 15.07 7.26 12.91
N ASP A 223 14.11 6.58 13.54
CA ASP A 223 14.39 5.72 14.70
C ASP A 223 14.94 4.33 14.31
N THR A 224 15.30 4.14 13.05
CA THR A 224 15.85 2.87 12.59
C THR A 224 16.90 3.07 11.50
N ASP A 225 18.00 2.32 11.58
CA ASP A 225 19.02 2.22 10.53
C ASP A 225 18.93 0.91 9.75
N GLU A 226 17.90 0.10 10.02
CA GLU A 226 17.82 -1.27 9.52
C GLU A 226 16.74 -1.46 8.46
N LEU A 227 15.86 -0.48 8.24
CA LEU A 227 14.73 -0.62 7.31
C LEU A 227 14.35 0.68 6.61
N VAL A 228 13.64 0.55 5.50
CA VAL A 228 12.97 1.65 4.81
C VAL A 228 11.52 1.30 4.51
N ILE A 229 10.68 2.32 4.38
CA ILE A 229 9.26 2.17 3.99
C ILE A 229 9.17 2.37 2.48
N LEU A 230 8.57 1.40 1.78
CA LEU A 230 8.26 1.44 0.36
C LEU A 230 6.80 1.83 0.16
N ALA A 231 6.53 2.69 -0.81
CA ALA A 231 5.19 3.05 -1.27
C ALA A 231 5.04 2.78 -2.76
N LEU A 232 4.01 2.03 -3.15
CA LEU A 232 3.71 1.68 -4.54
C LEU A 232 2.28 2.12 -4.89
N ASP A 233 2.13 2.86 -5.98
CA ASP A 233 0.83 3.34 -6.45
C ASP A 233 -0.05 2.17 -6.92
N LYS A 234 -1.26 2.04 -6.38
CA LYS A 234 -2.23 0.98 -6.67
C LYS A 234 -2.90 1.11 -8.04
N ASP A 235 -2.68 2.22 -8.76
CA ASP A 235 -3.27 2.40 -10.09
C ASP A 235 -2.84 1.26 -11.02
N LYS A 236 -3.80 0.70 -11.75
CA LYS A 236 -3.59 -0.43 -12.67
C LYS A 236 -2.45 -0.20 -13.66
N LYS A 237 -2.22 1.04 -14.07
CA LYS A 237 -1.14 1.37 -15.01
C LYS A 237 0.26 1.11 -14.45
N PHE A 238 0.43 1.11 -13.11
CA PHE A 238 1.70 0.86 -12.44
C PHE A 238 1.88 -0.59 -11.96
N GLN A 239 0.87 -1.43 -12.05
CA GLN A 239 0.92 -2.80 -11.54
C GLN A 239 2.11 -3.60 -12.10
N PHE A 240 2.37 -3.47 -13.40
CA PHE A 240 3.50 -4.15 -14.03
C PHE A 240 4.84 -3.63 -13.51
N GLU A 241 4.99 -2.31 -13.41
CA GLU A 241 6.20 -1.68 -12.87
C GLU A 241 6.45 -2.10 -11.42
N ASN A 242 5.40 -2.07 -10.60
CA ASN A 242 5.48 -2.41 -9.18
C ASN A 242 5.94 -3.85 -8.96
N LEU A 243 5.40 -4.79 -9.72
CA LEU A 243 5.83 -6.19 -9.57
C LEU A 243 7.20 -6.47 -10.12
N THR A 244 7.56 -5.81 -11.22
CA THR A 244 8.94 -5.90 -11.71
C THR A 244 9.91 -5.38 -10.66
N LEU A 245 9.52 -4.30 -9.96
CA LEU A 245 10.31 -3.77 -8.86
C LEU A 245 10.41 -4.78 -7.70
N ILE A 246 9.28 -5.32 -7.24
CA ILE A 246 9.27 -6.30 -6.14
C ILE A 246 10.13 -7.51 -6.49
N SER A 247 9.98 -8.08 -7.69
CA SER A 247 10.82 -9.21 -8.14
C SER A 247 12.32 -8.88 -8.24
N LEU A 248 12.64 -7.62 -8.47
CA LEU A 248 14.04 -7.18 -8.53
C LEU A 248 14.66 -7.06 -7.13
N ILE A 249 13.90 -6.60 -6.15
CA ILE A 249 14.41 -6.30 -4.81
C ILE A 249 14.26 -7.47 -3.83
N GLU A 250 13.39 -8.44 -4.12
CA GLU A 250 13.13 -9.57 -3.22
C GLU A 250 14.36 -10.44 -2.92
N ASP A 251 15.38 -10.44 -3.79
CA ASP A 251 16.62 -11.16 -3.53
C ASP A 251 17.47 -10.51 -2.43
N ASP A 252 17.33 -9.19 -2.23
CA ASP A 252 18.15 -8.40 -1.30
C ASP A 252 17.38 -7.92 -0.07
N PHE A 253 16.03 -7.92 -0.11
CA PHE A 253 15.18 -7.45 0.98
C PHE A 253 14.17 -8.49 1.42
N TYR A 254 13.88 -8.52 2.72
CA TYR A 254 12.62 -9.00 3.26
C TYR A 254 11.58 -7.89 3.10
N ILE A 255 10.36 -8.24 2.71
CA ILE A 255 9.27 -7.31 2.42
C ILE A 255 8.10 -7.65 3.32
N TYR A 256 7.64 -6.69 4.12
CA TYR A 256 6.54 -6.85 5.08
C TYR A 256 5.47 -5.79 4.86
N ASP A 257 4.21 -6.14 5.03
CA ASP A 257 3.11 -5.17 4.94
C ASP A 257 3.24 -4.10 6.02
N TYR A 258 2.90 -2.87 5.66
CA TYR A 258 2.99 -1.73 6.56
C TYR A 258 1.73 -0.85 6.51
N HIS A 259 1.32 -0.35 7.67
CA HIS A 259 0.25 0.64 7.82
C HIS A 259 0.82 1.98 8.22
N LEU A 260 0.45 3.03 7.49
CA LEU A 260 0.90 4.38 7.75
C LEU A 260 0.57 4.85 9.18
N GLY A 261 1.46 5.66 9.71
CA GLY A 261 1.30 6.27 11.04
C GLY A 261 1.52 5.31 12.21
N THR A 262 2.02 4.11 11.95
CA THR A 262 2.44 3.13 12.97
C THR A 262 3.96 3.13 13.13
N ASN A 263 4.45 2.38 14.13
CA ASN A 263 5.89 2.23 14.31
C ASN A 263 6.43 1.08 13.44
N PRO A 264 7.28 1.33 12.46
CA PRO A 264 7.80 0.26 11.59
C PRO A 264 8.65 -0.78 12.33
N ASN A 265 9.25 -0.45 13.47
CA ASN A 265 10.00 -1.39 14.29
C ASN A 265 9.11 -2.39 15.06
N GLU A 266 7.85 -2.02 15.34
CA GLU A 266 6.91 -2.93 16.01
C GLU A 266 6.48 -4.07 15.09
N ILE A 267 6.32 -3.80 13.79
CA ILE A 267 6.03 -4.83 12.79
C ILE A 267 7.15 -5.84 12.73
N LYS A 268 8.41 -5.40 12.71
CA LYS A 268 9.58 -6.28 12.75
C LYS A 268 9.58 -7.19 13.98
N ARG A 269 9.28 -6.64 15.16
CA ARG A 269 9.19 -7.44 16.40
C ARG A 269 8.09 -8.49 16.33
N HIS A 270 6.92 -8.13 15.81
CA HIS A 270 5.77 -9.05 15.74
C HIS A 270 6.05 -10.22 14.78
N ILE A 271 6.69 -9.96 13.65
CA ILE A 271 7.06 -10.97 12.67
C ILE A 271 8.24 -11.83 13.19
N GLN A 272 9.24 -11.25 13.83
CA GLN A 272 10.32 -12.00 14.47
C GLN A 272 9.80 -12.94 15.56
N TYR A 273 8.85 -12.52 16.37
CA TYR A 273 8.23 -13.40 17.37
C TYR A 273 7.43 -14.54 16.71
N GLN A 274 6.70 -14.28 15.64
CA GLN A 274 5.97 -15.34 14.93
C GLN A 274 6.91 -16.36 14.26
N TYR A 275 8.02 -15.93 13.69
CA TYR A 275 9.03 -16.84 13.10
C TYR A 275 9.83 -17.58 14.19
N PHE A 276 10.17 -16.94 15.28
CA PHE A 276 10.85 -17.58 16.41
C PHE A 276 9.96 -18.64 17.08
N ASP A 277 8.69 -18.34 17.28
CA ASP A 277 7.73 -19.32 17.81
C ASP A 277 7.52 -20.50 16.85
N ALA A 278 7.53 -20.27 15.54
CA ALA A 278 7.44 -21.33 14.54
C ALA A 278 8.72 -22.19 14.49
N GLU A 279 9.91 -21.60 14.57
CA GLU A 279 11.18 -22.34 14.62
C GLU A 279 11.36 -23.11 15.94
N ILE A 280 10.94 -22.54 17.07
CA ILE A 280 10.95 -23.23 18.37
C ILE A 280 9.93 -24.37 18.39
N GLN A 281 8.75 -24.22 17.78
CA GLN A 281 7.79 -25.31 17.64
C GLN A 281 8.32 -26.42 16.73
N ILE A 282 8.95 -26.09 15.60
CA ILE A 282 9.57 -27.09 14.70
C ILE A 282 10.71 -27.83 15.40
N ALA A 283 11.54 -27.15 16.20
CA ALA A 283 12.62 -27.77 16.96
C ALA A 283 12.09 -28.62 18.13
N ALA A 284 10.98 -28.26 18.74
CA ALA A 284 10.34 -29.03 19.81
C ALA A 284 9.52 -30.21 19.27
N GLU A 285 8.95 -30.11 18.08
CA GLU A 285 8.17 -31.16 17.43
C GLU A 285 9.02 -32.28 16.80
N SER A 286 10.33 -32.06 16.65
CA SER A 286 11.26 -33.12 16.19
C SER A 286 11.54 -34.19 17.25
N GLU A 287 11.11 -34.03 18.50
CA GLU A 287 11.29 -35.00 19.61
C GLU A 287 10.01 -35.65 20.14
N VAL A 288 8.81 -35.33 19.61
CA VAL A 288 7.55 -35.91 20.08
C VAL A 288 6.61 -36.26 18.93
N GLU A 289 6.15 -37.53 18.93
CA GLU A 289 5.19 -38.10 17.99
C GLU A 289 3.96 -37.23 17.71
N TYR A 290 3.62 -37.10 16.42
CA TYR A 290 2.47 -36.45 15.85
C TYR A 290 1.14 -36.64 16.65
N LYS A 291 0.66 -35.57 17.27
CA LYS A 291 -0.76 -35.35 17.52
C LYS A 291 -1.18 -34.00 16.93
N LYS A 292 -1.99 -34.11 15.87
CA LYS A 292 -2.58 -32.98 15.16
C LYS A 292 -3.40 -32.10 16.09
N SER A 293 -3.08 -30.79 16.12
CA SER A 293 -4.01 -29.74 16.54
C SER A 293 -4.03 -28.64 15.49
N PRO A 294 -5.21 -28.11 15.12
CA PRO A 294 -5.32 -27.21 13.99
C PRO A 294 -4.82 -25.81 14.35
N SER A 295 -3.94 -25.29 13.51
CA SER A 295 -3.47 -23.92 13.59
C SER A 295 -4.63 -22.92 13.46
N LYS A 296 -4.73 -21.99 14.40
CA LYS A 296 -5.65 -20.85 14.33
C LYS A 296 -5.15 -19.85 13.28
N TYR A 297 -5.54 -20.04 12.03
CA TYR A 297 -5.47 -18.96 11.05
C TYR A 297 -6.60 -17.96 11.30
N LYS A 298 -6.27 -16.65 11.35
CA LYS A 298 -7.25 -15.58 11.40
C LYS A 298 -8.14 -15.68 10.15
N GLN A 299 -9.44 -15.86 10.36
CA GLN A 299 -10.45 -15.77 9.32
C GLN A 299 -10.50 -14.33 8.78
N TYR A 300 -9.94 -14.14 7.58
CA TYR A 300 -10.31 -13.00 6.75
C TYR A 300 -11.71 -13.23 6.19
N LYS A 301 -12.45 -12.15 5.93
CA LYS A 301 -13.79 -12.21 5.32
C LYS A 301 -13.75 -13.09 4.07
N THR A 302 -14.39 -14.21 4.13
CA THR A 302 -14.40 -15.32 3.15
C THR A 302 -15.01 -14.96 1.77
N SER A 303 -15.50 -13.75 1.58
CA SER A 303 -16.22 -13.35 0.34
C SER A 303 -15.34 -12.95 -0.83
N ASP A 304 -14.05 -12.66 -0.62
CA ASP A 304 -13.16 -12.15 -1.67
C ASP A 304 -11.96 -13.06 -2.01
N GLU A 305 -11.83 -14.22 -1.36
CA GLU A 305 -10.78 -15.18 -1.68
C GLU A 305 -11.00 -15.78 -3.07
N SER A 306 -9.98 -15.75 -3.92
CA SER A 306 -10.04 -16.46 -5.19
C SER A 306 -9.33 -17.80 -5.12
N VAL A 307 -9.84 -18.74 -5.91
CA VAL A 307 -9.31 -20.09 -6.06
C VAL A 307 -8.84 -20.25 -7.50
N LEU A 308 -7.58 -20.63 -7.66
CA LEU A 308 -6.98 -20.94 -8.94
C LEU A 308 -7.23 -22.40 -9.28
N PHE A 309 -7.87 -22.65 -10.40
CA PHE A 309 -7.95 -23.98 -11.03
C PHE A 309 -6.84 -24.08 -12.07
N GLY A 310 -5.90 -24.95 -11.82
CA GLY A 310 -4.72 -25.13 -12.65
C GLY A 310 -4.46 -26.60 -12.96
N THR A 311 -3.75 -26.84 -14.05
CA THR A 311 -3.41 -28.20 -14.48
C THR A 311 -1.94 -28.37 -14.70
N TYR A 312 -1.47 -29.62 -14.66
CA TYR A 312 -0.11 -29.98 -15.04
C TYR A 312 -0.08 -30.72 -16.39
N ARG A 313 0.98 -30.53 -17.15
CA ARG A 313 1.09 -31.04 -18.53
C ARG A 313 1.70 -32.44 -18.62
N SER A 314 2.50 -32.84 -17.63
CA SER A 314 3.21 -34.11 -17.60
C SER A 314 3.57 -34.46 -16.16
N GLU A 315 3.97 -35.70 -15.93
CA GLU A 315 4.47 -36.17 -14.63
C GLU A 315 5.72 -35.36 -14.19
N ASP A 316 6.61 -35.01 -15.11
CA ASP A 316 7.76 -34.15 -14.79
C ASP A 316 7.34 -32.75 -14.34
N HIS A 317 6.26 -32.20 -14.92
CA HIS A 317 5.72 -30.93 -14.48
C HIS A 317 5.08 -31.04 -13.08
N LEU A 318 4.33 -32.10 -12.82
CA LEU A 318 3.79 -32.37 -11.49
C LEU A 318 4.90 -32.52 -10.45
N LYS A 319 5.93 -33.29 -10.78
CA LYS A 319 7.10 -33.47 -9.92
C LYS A 319 7.80 -32.16 -9.62
N TRP A 320 8.01 -31.33 -10.63
CA TRP A 320 8.58 -29.99 -10.47
C TRP A 320 7.75 -29.12 -9.53
N ILE A 321 6.41 -29.10 -9.69
CA ILE A 321 5.48 -28.34 -8.82
C ILE A 321 5.64 -28.77 -7.37
N VAL A 322 5.64 -30.07 -7.11
CA VAL A 322 5.71 -30.64 -5.76
C VAL A 322 7.09 -30.38 -5.11
N GLU A 323 8.16 -30.61 -5.85
CA GLU A 323 9.53 -30.47 -5.33
C GLU A 323 9.91 -29.01 -5.09
N ASN A 324 9.51 -28.10 -5.98
CA ASN A 324 9.83 -26.69 -5.83
C ASN A 324 8.77 -25.92 -5.00
N LYS A 325 7.66 -26.57 -4.64
CA LYS A 325 6.52 -25.94 -3.98
C LYS A 325 6.06 -24.67 -4.71
N LYS A 326 5.98 -24.73 -6.03
CA LYS A 326 5.63 -23.58 -6.88
C LYS A 326 4.68 -24.01 -7.99
N TYR A 327 3.77 -23.10 -8.32
CA TYR A 327 2.90 -23.22 -9.49
C TYR A 327 3.03 -21.98 -10.35
N ASN A 328 3.05 -22.14 -11.67
CA ASN A 328 3.25 -21.04 -12.60
C ASN A 328 2.06 -20.87 -13.54
N VAL A 329 1.72 -19.63 -13.80
CA VAL A 329 0.72 -19.23 -14.77
C VAL A 329 1.35 -18.26 -15.76
N ARG A 330 1.20 -18.54 -17.07
CA ARG A 330 1.73 -17.63 -18.10
C ARG A 330 0.90 -16.35 -18.15
N LEU A 331 1.58 -15.20 -18.16
CA LEU A 331 0.97 -13.89 -18.29
C LEU A 331 1.01 -13.42 -19.76
N GLY A 332 -0.05 -12.74 -20.21
CA GLY A 332 -0.08 -12.06 -21.51
C GLY A 332 -1.41 -12.15 -22.23
N ASN A 333 -1.39 -11.82 -23.54
CA ASN A 333 -2.57 -11.81 -24.40
C ASN A 333 -2.64 -13.03 -25.36
N ARG A 334 -1.71 -13.98 -25.20
CA ARG A 334 -1.65 -15.17 -26.07
C ARG A 334 -2.57 -16.26 -25.57
N THR A 335 -2.93 -17.16 -26.47
CA THR A 335 -3.69 -18.36 -26.13
C THR A 335 -3.04 -19.15 -24.99
N GLY A 336 -3.81 -19.50 -23.97
CA GLY A 336 -3.33 -20.20 -22.78
C GLY A 336 -2.58 -19.33 -21.75
N ALA A 337 -2.49 -18.01 -22.00
CA ALA A 337 -2.01 -17.05 -21.02
C ALA A 337 -3.20 -16.32 -20.38
N VAL A 338 -3.03 -15.84 -19.17
CA VAL A 338 -4.04 -15.06 -18.44
C VAL A 338 -3.64 -13.60 -18.36
N LYS A 339 -4.64 -12.73 -18.43
CA LYS A 339 -4.45 -11.32 -18.14
C LYS A 339 -4.47 -11.13 -16.64
N ARG A 340 -3.48 -10.44 -16.13
CA ARG A 340 -3.39 -10.15 -14.73
C ARG A 340 -4.57 -9.31 -14.25
N ASN A 341 -5.21 -9.76 -13.20
CA ASN A 341 -6.35 -9.10 -12.55
C ASN A 341 -6.31 -9.31 -11.03
N LYS A 342 -7.29 -8.77 -10.32
CA LYS A 342 -7.40 -8.92 -8.86
C LYS A 342 -7.48 -10.40 -8.42
N GLN A 343 -8.16 -11.25 -9.18
CA GLN A 343 -8.31 -12.67 -8.83
C GLN A 343 -6.99 -13.43 -8.87
N ILE A 344 -6.08 -13.08 -9.80
CA ILE A 344 -4.75 -13.69 -9.88
C ILE A 344 -3.94 -13.36 -8.62
N ILE A 345 -4.01 -12.10 -8.17
CA ILE A 345 -3.24 -11.62 -7.02
C ILE A 345 -3.81 -12.17 -5.72
N SER A 346 -5.14 -12.30 -5.61
CA SER A 346 -5.82 -12.75 -4.40
C SER A 346 -6.07 -14.26 -4.35
N ALA A 347 -5.40 -15.06 -5.20
CA ALA A 347 -5.56 -16.50 -5.20
C ALA A 347 -4.90 -17.10 -3.95
N SER A 348 -5.75 -17.60 -3.03
CA SER A 348 -5.32 -18.20 -1.76
C SER A 348 -5.22 -19.73 -1.84
N TYR A 349 -5.82 -20.33 -2.86
CA TYR A 349 -5.83 -21.77 -3.06
C TYR A 349 -5.57 -22.13 -4.53
N LEU A 350 -4.91 -23.28 -4.73
CA LEU A 350 -4.73 -23.93 -6.02
C LEU A 350 -5.45 -25.28 -6.01
N VAL A 351 -6.44 -25.44 -6.86
CA VAL A 351 -7.00 -26.75 -7.21
C VAL A 351 -6.21 -27.26 -8.42
N LEU A 352 -5.25 -28.13 -8.16
CA LEU A 352 -4.41 -28.75 -9.19
C LEU A 352 -5.03 -30.06 -9.63
N TYR A 353 -5.49 -30.12 -10.89
CA TYR A 353 -6.20 -31.27 -11.43
C TYR A 353 -5.48 -31.90 -12.63
N ASN A 354 -5.80 -33.19 -12.88
CA ASN A 354 -5.34 -33.90 -14.06
C ASN A 354 -6.37 -33.71 -15.21
N MET A 355 -5.92 -33.17 -16.35
CA MET A 355 -6.81 -32.94 -17.52
C MET A 355 -7.48 -34.22 -18.05
N LYS A 356 -6.82 -35.37 -17.91
CA LYS A 356 -7.37 -36.67 -18.37
C LYS A 356 -8.34 -37.29 -17.38
N ASN A 357 -8.28 -36.90 -16.12
CA ASN A 357 -9.14 -37.37 -15.04
C ASN A 357 -9.33 -36.24 -14.03
N MET A 358 -10.31 -35.39 -14.23
CA MET A 358 -10.58 -34.24 -13.38
C MET A 358 -11.01 -34.59 -11.95
N SER A 359 -11.37 -35.86 -11.71
CA SER A 359 -11.61 -36.36 -10.35
C SER A 359 -10.31 -36.55 -9.54
N ASP A 360 -9.16 -36.66 -10.24
CA ASP A 360 -7.84 -36.70 -9.62
C ASP A 360 -7.29 -35.29 -9.48
N TYR A 361 -7.56 -34.69 -8.33
CA TYR A 361 -7.10 -33.35 -8.01
C TYR A 361 -6.55 -33.25 -6.60
N ARG A 362 -5.71 -32.25 -6.37
CA ARG A 362 -5.18 -31.85 -5.06
C ARG A 362 -5.46 -30.39 -4.82
N ILE A 363 -5.61 -30.02 -3.55
CA ILE A 363 -5.81 -28.64 -3.16
C ILE A 363 -4.58 -28.17 -2.37
N TYR A 364 -3.98 -27.11 -2.83
CA TYR A 364 -2.83 -26.49 -2.18
C TYR A 364 -3.21 -25.12 -1.65
N ILE A 365 -2.63 -24.76 -0.51
CA ILE A 365 -2.69 -23.42 0.07
C ILE A 365 -1.55 -22.62 -0.55
N LEU A 366 -1.88 -21.43 -1.06
CA LEU A 366 -0.93 -20.52 -1.66
C LEU A 366 -0.51 -19.45 -0.64
N SER A 367 0.74 -19.05 -0.71
CA SER A 367 1.25 -17.91 0.04
C SER A 367 0.86 -16.62 -0.66
N ASP A 368 0.68 -15.55 0.09
CA ASP A 368 0.50 -14.20 -0.43
C ASP A 368 1.77 -13.65 -1.14
N ASN A 369 2.90 -14.33 -0.98
CA ASN A 369 4.15 -14.02 -1.68
C ASN A 369 4.16 -14.63 -3.07
N HIS A 370 3.98 -13.79 -4.07
CA HIS A 370 3.97 -14.18 -5.47
C HIS A 370 5.14 -13.53 -6.22
N HIS A 371 5.64 -14.21 -7.26
CA HIS A 371 6.77 -13.74 -8.04
C HIS A 371 6.42 -13.64 -9.52
N ILE A 372 7.11 -12.78 -10.26
CA ILE A 372 7.09 -12.82 -11.71
C ILE A 372 8.46 -13.29 -12.21
N TRP A 373 8.46 -14.40 -12.92
CA TRP A 373 9.66 -14.94 -13.57
C TRP A 373 9.57 -14.77 -15.07
N ASP A 374 10.70 -14.51 -15.69
CA ASP A 374 10.87 -14.60 -17.13
C ASP A 374 11.26 -16.05 -17.56
N THR A 375 11.39 -16.23 -18.85
CA THR A 375 11.78 -17.54 -19.43
C THR A 375 13.18 -17.97 -18.99
N GLU A 376 14.10 -17.04 -18.74
CA GLU A 376 15.45 -17.38 -18.29
C GLU A 376 15.47 -17.89 -16.86
N LYS A 377 14.72 -17.22 -15.97
CA LYS A 377 14.58 -17.68 -14.58
C LYS A 377 13.90 -19.05 -14.52
N MET A 378 12.86 -19.27 -15.34
CA MET A 378 12.20 -20.58 -15.44
C MET A 378 13.19 -21.69 -15.86
N LYS A 379 14.04 -21.42 -16.84
CA LYS A 379 15.10 -22.36 -17.27
C LYS A 379 16.10 -22.64 -16.15
N LYS A 380 16.56 -21.61 -15.43
CA LYS A 380 17.47 -21.75 -14.28
C LYS A 380 16.89 -22.60 -13.17
N MET A 381 15.57 -22.58 -13.01
CA MET A 381 14.82 -23.38 -12.04
C MET A 381 14.46 -24.78 -12.57
N SER A 382 15.06 -25.22 -13.68
CA SER A 382 14.84 -26.54 -14.29
C SER A 382 13.37 -26.82 -14.61
N TYR A 383 12.62 -25.78 -15.01
CA TYR A 383 11.21 -25.95 -15.40
C TYR A 383 11.11 -26.85 -16.64
N PRO A 384 10.32 -27.95 -16.57
CA PRO A 384 10.39 -29.03 -17.56
C PRO A 384 9.72 -28.71 -18.91
N VAL A 385 9.02 -27.60 -19.02
CA VAL A 385 8.34 -27.22 -20.25
C VAL A 385 9.18 -26.24 -21.04
N SER A 386 9.64 -26.65 -22.22
CA SER A 386 10.34 -25.76 -23.14
C SER A 386 9.41 -24.69 -23.67
N ASP A 387 9.66 -23.43 -23.31
CA ASP A 387 9.04 -22.29 -23.96
C ASP A 387 10.06 -21.65 -24.90
N SER A 388 9.75 -21.64 -26.18
CA SER A 388 10.61 -21.10 -27.22
C SER A 388 10.64 -19.57 -27.26
N ASN A 389 9.77 -18.91 -26.48
CA ASN A 389 9.62 -17.46 -26.52
C ASN A 389 10.33 -16.81 -25.33
N ALA A 390 11.45 -16.15 -25.60
CA ALA A 390 12.28 -15.47 -24.61
C ALA A 390 11.54 -14.35 -23.83
N ASN A 391 10.43 -13.85 -24.37
CA ASN A 391 9.69 -12.73 -23.78
C ASN A 391 8.45 -13.15 -22.95
N ASN A 392 8.28 -14.44 -22.67
CA ASN A 392 7.19 -14.88 -21.83
C ASN A 392 7.46 -14.55 -20.35
N GLN A 393 6.38 -14.13 -19.68
CA GLN A 393 6.37 -13.92 -18.26
C GLN A 393 5.43 -14.90 -17.58
N TYR A 394 5.78 -15.27 -16.36
CA TYR A 394 5.06 -16.24 -15.56
C TYR A 394 4.79 -15.67 -14.18
N TYR A 395 3.55 -15.73 -13.76
CA TYR A 395 3.17 -15.48 -12.37
C TYR A 395 3.39 -16.75 -11.57
N ILE A 396 4.20 -16.67 -10.53
CA ILE A 396 4.62 -17.82 -9.73
C ILE A 396 3.94 -17.75 -8.36
N TYR A 397 3.20 -18.79 -8.05
CA TYR A 397 2.60 -18.98 -6.74
C TYR A 397 3.50 -19.87 -5.89
N ASN A 398 3.73 -19.50 -4.65
CA ASN A 398 4.41 -20.35 -3.68
C ASN A 398 3.38 -21.21 -2.94
N ILE A 399 3.60 -22.51 -2.91
CA ILE A 399 2.75 -23.47 -2.20
C ILE A 399 3.31 -23.62 -0.78
N ILE A 400 2.48 -23.32 0.23
CA ILE A 400 2.85 -23.43 1.64
C ILE A 400 2.36 -24.72 2.28
N GLY A 401 1.39 -25.38 1.69
CA GLY A 401 0.86 -26.64 2.21
C GLY A 401 -0.18 -27.27 1.30
N GLU A 402 -0.54 -28.50 1.60
CA GLU A 402 -1.67 -29.21 0.99
C GLU A 402 -2.89 -29.10 1.91
N SER A 403 -4.07 -28.84 1.36
CA SER A 403 -5.33 -28.73 2.09
C SER A 403 -6.18 -29.98 1.92
N GLU A 404 -7.08 -30.23 2.86
CA GLU A 404 -8.06 -31.29 2.72
C GLU A 404 -9.06 -30.97 1.59
N LYS A 405 -9.42 -31.97 0.79
CA LYS A 405 -10.41 -31.81 -0.31
C LYS A 405 -11.76 -31.27 0.17
N LYS A 406 -12.12 -31.53 1.43
CA LYS A 406 -13.38 -31.08 2.04
C LYS A 406 -13.51 -29.56 2.26
N ILE A 407 -12.43 -28.79 2.08
CA ILE A 407 -12.45 -27.33 2.32
C ILE A 407 -13.46 -26.58 1.42
N PHE A 408 -13.77 -27.13 0.26
CA PHE A 408 -14.74 -26.59 -0.69
C PHE A 408 -15.97 -27.53 -0.90
N GLY A 409 -16.15 -28.56 -0.08
CA GLY A 409 -17.19 -29.56 -0.28
C GLY A 409 -16.92 -30.48 -1.48
N ASN A 410 -17.97 -30.89 -2.18
CA ASN A 410 -17.86 -31.65 -3.42
C ASN A 410 -17.74 -30.68 -4.59
N ILE A 411 -16.56 -30.57 -5.18
CA ILE A 411 -16.30 -29.70 -6.33
C ILE A 411 -16.53 -30.49 -7.62
N ASP A 412 -17.40 -29.98 -8.48
CA ASP A 412 -17.50 -30.41 -9.87
C ASP A 412 -16.55 -29.56 -10.74
N ILE A 413 -15.30 -30.04 -10.86
CA ILE A 413 -14.24 -29.30 -11.57
C ILE A 413 -14.59 -29.13 -13.05
N GLU A 414 -15.13 -30.14 -13.68
CA GLU A 414 -15.47 -30.10 -15.11
C GLU A 414 -16.54 -29.04 -15.39
N LYS A 415 -17.57 -28.99 -14.56
CA LYS A 415 -18.62 -27.97 -14.66
C LYS A 415 -18.05 -26.56 -14.47
N ILE A 416 -17.27 -26.32 -13.42
CA ILE A 416 -16.70 -25.00 -13.12
C ILE A 416 -15.81 -24.52 -14.28
N ILE A 417 -14.99 -25.40 -14.83
CA ILE A 417 -14.09 -25.05 -15.94
C ILE A 417 -14.90 -24.71 -17.20
N ASN A 418 -15.89 -25.51 -17.54
CA ASN A 418 -16.72 -25.31 -18.72
C ASN A 418 -17.52 -23.99 -18.60
N ASP A 419 -18.12 -23.72 -17.45
CA ASP A 419 -18.87 -22.49 -17.22
C ASP A 419 -17.97 -21.25 -17.37
N LYS A 420 -16.78 -21.27 -16.77
CA LYS A 420 -15.82 -20.14 -16.87
C LYS A 420 -15.22 -20.00 -18.27
N HIS A 421 -14.95 -21.08 -18.99
CA HIS A 421 -14.50 -21.01 -20.37
C HIS A 421 -15.58 -20.42 -21.29
N ASN A 422 -16.84 -20.73 -21.06
CA ASN A 422 -17.97 -20.15 -21.78
C ASN A 422 -18.10 -18.64 -21.49
N GLU A 423 -18.02 -18.22 -20.23
CA GLU A 423 -18.03 -16.80 -19.85
C GLU A 423 -16.89 -16.03 -20.56
N ILE A 424 -15.67 -16.57 -20.54
CA ILE A 424 -14.51 -15.93 -21.19
C ILE A 424 -14.75 -15.87 -22.72
N HIS A 425 -15.27 -16.92 -23.31
CA HIS A 425 -15.57 -16.95 -24.75
C HIS A 425 -16.65 -15.92 -25.14
N GLU A 426 -17.70 -15.79 -24.34
CA GLU A 426 -18.76 -14.79 -24.58
C GLU A 426 -18.23 -13.36 -24.59
N VAL A 427 -17.29 -13.06 -23.66
CA VAL A 427 -16.70 -11.73 -23.54
C VAL A 427 -15.64 -11.47 -24.61
N THR A 428 -14.76 -12.44 -24.87
CA THR A 428 -13.60 -12.26 -25.75
C THR A 428 -13.88 -12.58 -27.19
N LYS A 429 -14.99 -13.31 -27.49
CA LYS A 429 -15.34 -13.90 -28.79
C LYS A 429 -14.23 -14.80 -29.37
N SER A 430 -13.36 -15.29 -28.48
CA SER A 430 -12.23 -16.15 -28.86
C SER A 430 -12.28 -17.46 -28.08
N PRO A 431 -11.92 -18.59 -28.71
CA PRO A 431 -11.91 -19.89 -28.05
C PRO A 431 -10.86 -19.87 -26.92
N VAL A 432 -11.24 -20.42 -25.77
CA VAL A 432 -10.32 -20.60 -24.63
C VAL A 432 -9.53 -21.90 -24.87
N ALA A 433 -8.21 -21.83 -24.77
CA ALA A 433 -7.39 -23.03 -24.96
C ALA A 433 -7.59 -24.00 -23.78
N GLU A 434 -7.60 -25.28 -24.09
CA GLU A 434 -7.65 -26.35 -23.11
C GLU A 434 -6.46 -26.21 -22.12
N GLY A 435 -6.74 -26.35 -20.82
CA GLY A 435 -5.74 -26.19 -19.76
C GLY A 435 -5.36 -24.74 -19.44
N THR A 436 -6.09 -23.74 -19.99
CA THR A 436 -5.95 -22.35 -19.54
C THR A 436 -6.38 -22.26 -18.06
N PRO A 437 -5.51 -21.73 -17.16
CA PRO A 437 -5.87 -21.55 -15.77
C PRO A 437 -7.06 -20.61 -15.62
N ILE A 438 -7.97 -20.95 -14.72
CA ILE A 438 -9.14 -20.12 -14.40
C ILE A 438 -9.13 -19.73 -12.93
N TYR A 439 -9.79 -18.63 -12.62
CA TYR A 439 -9.93 -18.10 -11.28
C TYR A 439 -11.42 -17.94 -10.96
N VAL A 440 -11.79 -18.42 -9.79
CA VAL A 440 -13.18 -18.43 -9.31
C VAL A 440 -13.18 -17.86 -7.90
N TYR A 441 -14.13 -17.02 -7.54
CA TYR A 441 -14.29 -16.62 -6.15
C TYR A 441 -14.80 -17.81 -5.33
N ARG A 442 -14.33 -17.92 -4.09
CA ARG A 442 -14.73 -19.02 -3.19
C ARG A 442 -16.25 -19.14 -3.03
N SER A 443 -16.97 -18.01 -3.06
CA SER A 443 -18.42 -17.96 -3.03
C SER A 443 -19.12 -18.55 -4.26
N GLU A 444 -18.40 -18.73 -5.37
CA GLU A 444 -18.93 -19.29 -6.62
C GLU A 444 -18.73 -20.83 -6.73
N ILE A 445 -17.99 -21.41 -5.78
CA ILE A 445 -17.67 -22.87 -5.79
C ILE A 445 -18.74 -23.69 -5.09
N ASN A 446 -19.53 -23.11 -4.20
CA ASN A 446 -20.54 -23.78 -3.39
C ASN A 446 -21.93 -23.70 -4.00
#